data_dff6e6f416f108353c5ab8c15cdf5632
#
_entry.id   dff6e6f416f108353c5ab8c15cdf5632
#
_cell.length_a   1.000
_cell.length_b   1.000
_cell.length_c   1.000
_cell.angle_alpha   90.00
_cell.angle_beta   90.00
_cell.angle_gamma   90.00
#
_symmetry.space_group_name_H-M   'P 1'
#
loop_
_entity.id
_entity.type
_entity.pdbx_description
1 polymer ?
#
loop_
_entity_poly.entity_id
_entity_poly.type
_entity_poly.pdbx_seq_one_letter_code
_entity_poly.pdbx_strand_id
1 'polypeptide(L)'
;MKYINELRGTDQQIQDLLEKDDGGPVCMINLLKFREKAKYEDGRETDLTGVEAYGLYGEPTGELIAKLGGEIVFSAVLKGMVVGEVEELWDVMAVAKYPTLQSFIDMTSSPIYREAYHHRIAGLQGQLNIASTQV
;
A
#
# COMPACT_ATOMS: atom_id res chain seq x y z
N MET A 1 -5.85 16.82 14.23
CA MET A 1 -5.71 15.38 13.93
C MET A 1 -4.29 15.14 13.47
N LYS A 2 -3.60 14.23 14.14
CA LYS A 2 -2.22 13.86 13.76
C LYS A 2 -2.22 12.67 12.82
N TYR A 3 -1.26 12.62 11.91
CA TYR A 3 -0.95 11.43 11.12
C TYR A 3 0.57 11.24 11.03
N ILE A 4 0.99 10.00 10.83
CA ILE A 4 2.40 9.64 10.70
C ILE A 4 2.50 8.70 9.49
N ASN A 5 3.26 9.13 8.49
CA ASN A 5 3.56 8.27 7.35
C ASN A 5 4.61 7.23 7.77
N GLU A 6 4.40 5.99 7.37
CA GLU A 6 5.31 4.87 7.63
C GLU A 6 5.46 4.02 6.38
N LEU A 7 6.49 3.19 6.34
CA LEU A 7 6.68 2.23 5.26
C LEU A 7 6.25 0.82 5.65
N ARG A 8 6.12 0.55 6.94
CA ARG A 8 5.75 -0.77 7.49
C ARG A 8 4.67 -0.63 8.54
N GLY A 9 3.77 -1.60 8.54
CA GLY A 9 2.81 -1.76 9.63
C GLY A 9 3.41 -2.47 10.84
N THR A 10 2.64 -2.53 11.92
CA THR A 10 3.01 -3.21 13.17
C THR A 10 2.11 -4.41 13.40
N ASP A 11 2.60 -5.36 14.20
CA ASP A 11 1.80 -6.52 14.61
C ASP A 11 0.55 -6.09 15.39
N GLN A 12 0.67 -5.03 16.20
CA GLN A 12 -0.47 -4.49 16.94
C GLN A 12 -1.57 -3.97 16.01
N GLN A 13 -1.20 -3.30 14.92
CA GLN A 13 -2.17 -2.82 13.93
C GLN A 13 -2.94 -3.97 13.30
N ILE A 14 -2.26 -5.07 12.98
CA ILE A 14 -2.91 -6.28 12.44
C ILE A 14 -3.84 -6.91 13.48
N GLN A 15 -3.41 -7.01 14.75
CA GLN A 15 -4.26 -7.55 15.81
C GLN A 15 -5.53 -6.72 16.02
N ASP A 16 -5.41 -5.40 16.00
CA ASP A 16 -6.54 -4.49 16.13
C ASP A 16 -7.54 -4.66 14.99
N LEU A 17 -7.04 -4.88 13.76
CA LEU A 17 -7.91 -5.15 12.61
C LEU A 17 -8.61 -6.49 12.72
N LEU A 18 -7.90 -7.53 13.16
CA LEU A 18 -8.48 -8.87 13.35
C LEU A 18 -9.63 -8.86 14.37
N GLU A 19 -9.49 -8.07 15.44
CA GLU A 19 -10.55 -7.91 16.45
C GLU A 19 -11.80 -7.25 15.90
N LYS A 20 -11.67 -6.38 14.90
CA LYS A 20 -12.78 -5.65 14.25
C LYS A 20 -13.32 -6.35 13.02
N ASP A 21 -12.65 -7.42 12.56
CA ASP A 21 -12.99 -8.09 11.31
C ASP A 21 -14.34 -8.78 11.40
N ASP A 22 -15.18 -8.55 10.37
CA ASP A 22 -16.49 -9.18 10.24
C ASP A 22 -16.48 -10.41 9.31
N GLY A 23 -15.31 -10.78 8.79
CA GLY A 23 -15.14 -11.89 7.85
C GLY A 23 -15.52 -11.58 6.40
N GLY A 24 -16.02 -10.38 6.13
CA GLY A 24 -16.41 -9.94 4.79
C GLY A 24 -15.27 -9.24 4.02
N PRO A 25 -15.60 -8.68 2.85
CA PRO A 25 -14.63 -7.95 2.03
C PRO A 25 -14.05 -6.74 2.76
N VAL A 26 -12.77 -6.46 2.48
CA VAL A 26 -12.07 -5.31 3.02
C VAL A 26 -11.44 -4.51 1.88
N CYS A 27 -11.54 -3.17 1.97
CA CYS A 27 -10.92 -2.26 1.04
C CYS A 27 -9.76 -1.54 1.72
N MET A 28 -8.56 -1.71 1.19
CA MET A 28 -7.36 -1.04 1.67
C MET A 28 -7.17 0.28 0.92
N ILE A 29 -7.33 1.38 1.63
CA ILE A 29 -7.15 2.73 1.09
C ILE A 29 -5.67 3.09 1.26
N ASN A 30 -4.98 3.26 0.15
CA ASN A 30 -3.57 3.60 0.14
C ASN A 30 -3.38 5.05 -0.27
N LEU A 31 -2.69 5.82 0.56
CA LEU A 31 -2.18 7.15 0.24
C LEU A 31 -0.67 7.02 0.12
N LEU A 32 -0.13 7.26 -1.06
CA LEU A 32 1.25 6.95 -1.42
C LEU A 32 2.04 8.22 -1.71
N LYS A 33 3.20 8.33 -1.08
CA LYS A 33 4.20 9.36 -1.37
C LYS A 33 5.45 8.69 -1.92
N PHE A 34 5.83 9.03 -3.16
CA PHE A 34 6.98 8.42 -3.80
C PHE A 34 8.27 9.19 -3.55
N ARG A 35 9.38 8.47 -3.49
CA ARG A 35 10.70 9.08 -3.59
C ARG A 35 10.94 9.59 -5.00
N GLU A 36 11.68 10.66 -5.13
CA GLU A 36 12.14 11.13 -6.45
C GLU A 36 13.04 10.06 -7.10
N LYS A 37 14.02 9.56 -6.36
CA LYS A 37 14.89 8.45 -6.76
C LYS A 37 14.70 7.28 -5.80
N ALA A 38 14.56 6.08 -6.34
CA ALA A 38 14.44 4.87 -5.53
C ALA A 38 15.68 4.65 -4.67
N LYS A 39 15.48 4.11 -3.47
CA LYS A 39 16.56 3.81 -2.54
C LYS A 39 16.30 2.44 -1.91
N TYR A 40 17.10 1.47 -2.29
CA TYR A 40 17.00 0.11 -1.77
C TYR A 40 17.75 -0.01 -0.43
N GLU A 41 17.13 -0.69 0.51
CA GLU A 41 17.68 -0.89 1.85
C GLU A 41 18.94 -1.76 1.85
N ASP A 42 19.09 -2.65 0.87
CA ASP A 42 20.27 -3.50 0.72
C ASP A 42 21.50 -2.77 0.15
N GLY A 43 21.35 -1.47 -0.17
CA GLY A 43 22.45 -0.64 -0.66
C GLY A 43 22.74 -0.78 -2.14
N ARG A 44 21.96 -1.58 -2.89
CA ARG A 44 22.17 -1.67 -4.35
C ARG A 44 22.00 -0.30 -5.01
N GLU A 45 22.79 -0.04 -6.03
CA GLU A 45 22.64 1.15 -6.86
C GLU A 45 21.49 0.95 -7.84
N THR A 46 20.79 2.05 -8.15
CA THR A 46 19.70 2.04 -9.11
C THR A 46 19.52 3.42 -9.73
N ASP A 47 19.12 3.45 -11.00
CA ASP A 47 18.71 4.67 -11.69
C ASP A 47 17.19 4.84 -11.73
N LEU A 48 16.45 3.91 -11.11
CA LEU A 48 14.98 3.97 -11.08
C LEU A 48 14.50 5.17 -10.27
N THR A 49 13.39 5.77 -10.72
CA THR A 49 12.62 6.70 -9.89
C THR A 49 11.85 5.91 -8.84
N GLY A 50 11.35 6.61 -7.81
CA GLY A 50 10.49 5.99 -6.81
C GLY A 50 9.25 5.34 -7.44
N VAL A 51 8.62 6.03 -8.40
CA VAL A 51 7.44 5.52 -9.12
C VAL A 51 7.78 4.25 -9.90
N GLU A 52 8.92 4.22 -10.59
CA GLU A 52 9.36 3.05 -11.36
C GLU A 52 9.62 1.84 -10.45
N ALA A 53 10.30 2.06 -9.32
CA ALA A 53 10.53 1.00 -8.35
C ALA A 53 9.21 0.47 -7.76
N TYR A 54 8.30 1.37 -7.40
CA TYR A 54 6.98 0.99 -6.90
C TYR A 54 6.21 0.17 -7.94
N GLY A 55 6.35 0.48 -9.23
CA GLY A 55 5.76 -0.29 -10.32
C GLY A 55 6.20 -1.75 -10.33
N LEU A 56 7.47 -2.01 -10.00
CA LEU A 56 8.01 -3.37 -9.88
C LEU A 56 7.38 -4.15 -8.71
N TYR A 57 6.87 -3.47 -7.71
CA TYR A 57 6.05 -4.04 -6.65
C TYR A 57 4.59 -4.18 -7.09
N GLY A 58 4.04 -3.15 -7.71
CA GLY A 58 2.62 -3.06 -8.04
C GLY A 58 2.15 -4.10 -9.04
N GLU A 59 2.95 -4.43 -10.05
CA GLU A 59 2.58 -5.39 -11.08
C GLU A 59 2.40 -6.81 -10.52
N PRO A 60 3.39 -7.44 -9.87
CA PRO A 60 3.19 -8.78 -9.30
C PRO A 60 2.16 -8.80 -8.17
N THR A 61 2.06 -7.73 -7.38
CA THR A 61 1.08 -7.63 -6.30
C THR A 61 -0.34 -7.54 -6.85
N GLY A 62 -0.55 -6.78 -7.92
CA GLY A 62 -1.84 -6.72 -8.61
C GLY A 62 -2.29 -8.08 -9.15
N GLU A 63 -1.37 -8.86 -9.70
CA GLU A 63 -1.65 -10.23 -10.15
C GLU A 63 -2.03 -11.15 -8.99
N LEU A 64 -1.35 -11.03 -7.85
CA LEU A 64 -1.68 -11.79 -6.64
C LEU A 64 -3.09 -11.43 -6.13
N ILE A 65 -3.42 -10.15 -6.09
CA ILE A 65 -4.73 -9.66 -5.68
C ILE A 65 -5.81 -10.27 -6.58
N ALA A 66 -5.62 -10.26 -7.88
CA ALA A 66 -6.55 -10.83 -8.84
C ALA A 66 -6.74 -12.34 -8.62
N LYS A 67 -5.66 -13.07 -8.38
CA LYS A 67 -5.73 -14.52 -8.09
C LYS A 67 -6.49 -14.85 -6.82
N LEU A 68 -6.47 -13.95 -5.84
CA LEU A 68 -7.21 -14.10 -4.59
C LEU A 68 -8.70 -13.76 -4.74
N GLY A 69 -9.13 -13.28 -5.89
CA GLY A 69 -10.49 -12.81 -6.13
C GLY A 69 -10.71 -11.36 -5.73
N GLY A 70 -9.62 -10.62 -5.51
CA GLY A 70 -9.65 -9.18 -5.24
C GLY A 70 -9.41 -8.35 -6.50
N GLU A 71 -9.38 -7.03 -6.34
CA GLU A 71 -9.14 -6.11 -7.45
C GLU A 71 -8.71 -4.73 -6.95
N ILE A 72 -8.06 -3.95 -7.81
CA ILE A 72 -7.87 -2.52 -7.59
C ILE A 72 -9.14 -1.82 -8.07
N VAL A 73 -9.93 -1.32 -7.14
CA VAL A 73 -11.25 -0.73 -7.46
C VAL A 73 -11.17 0.74 -7.84
N PHE A 74 -10.11 1.44 -7.45
CA PHE A 74 -9.92 2.85 -7.79
C PHE A 74 -8.46 3.25 -7.63
N SER A 75 -7.96 4.07 -8.56
CA SER A 75 -6.65 4.71 -8.46
C SER A 75 -6.72 6.12 -9.02
N ALA A 76 -6.01 7.06 -8.39
CA ALA A 76 -6.01 8.45 -8.82
C ALA A 76 -4.70 9.15 -8.45
N VAL A 77 -4.26 10.05 -9.32
CA VAL A 77 -3.21 11.01 -9.00
C VAL A 77 -3.85 12.16 -8.23
N LEU A 78 -3.30 12.49 -7.06
CA LEU A 78 -3.82 13.55 -6.20
C LEU A 78 -3.34 14.90 -6.72
N LYS A 79 -4.22 15.90 -6.74
CA LYS A 79 -3.94 17.22 -7.31
C LYS A 79 -3.84 18.33 -6.28
N GLY A 80 -4.60 18.25 -5.20
CA GLY A 80 -4.66 19.31 -4.20
C GLY A 80 -5.78 19.09 -3.21
N MET A 81 -5.77 19.88 -2.17
CA MET A 81 -6.81 19.87 -1.14
C MET A 81 -7.98 20.76 -1.55
N VAL A 82 -9.18 20.29 -1.32
CA VAL A 82 -10.40 21.10 -1.44
C VAL A 82 -10.79 21.63 -0.08
N VAL A 83 -10.63 20.81 0.95
CA VAL A 83 -10.89 21.17 2.35
C VAL A 83 -9.77 20.62 3.21
N GLY A 84 -9.31 21.41 4.16
CA GLY A 84 -8.25 21.01 5.07
C GLY A 84 -6.85 21.24 4.50
N GLU A 85 -5.86 20.98 5.33
CA GLU A 85 -4.45 21.17 4.99
C GLU A 85 -3.63 19.97 5.43
N VAL A 86 -2.61 19.64 4.66
CA VAL A 86 -1.57 18.69 5.03
C VAL A 86 -0.22 19.34 4.76
N GLU A 87 0.79 18.96 5.51
CA GLU A 87 2.14 19.47 5.33
C GLU A 87 2.67 19.17 3.93
N GLU A 88 2.46 17.96 3.47
CA GLU A 88 2.86 17.52 2.15
C GLU A 88 1.80 16.56 1.57
N LEU A 89 1.29 16.88 0.39
CA LEU A 89 0.26 16.05 -0.25
C LEU A 89 0.87 14.74 -0.76
N TRP A 90 0.14 13.63 -0.57
CA TRP A 90 0.49 12.37 -1.21
C TRP A 90 0.35 12.47 -2.74
N ASP A 91 1.05 11.62 -3.46
CA ASP A 91 1.06 11.65 -4.92
C ASP A 91 -0.10 10.87 -5.53
N VAL A 92 -0.41 9.72 -4.96
CA VAL A 92 -1.40 8.77 -5.50
C VAL A 92 -2.26 8.21 -4.39
N MET A 93 -3.53 7.99 -4.71
CA MET A 93 -4.45 7.22 -3.90
C MET A 93 -4.85 5.97 -4.70
N ALA A 94 -4.86 4.83 -4.04
CA ALA A 94 -5.32 3.57 -4.64
C ALA A 94 -6.11 2.76 -3.62
N VAL A 95 -7.18 2.14 -4.05
CA VAL A 95 -8.02 1.28 -3.21
C VAL A 95 -7.97 -0.15 -3.74
N ALA A 96 -7.46 -1.06 -2.92
CA ALA A 96 -7.39 -2.48 -3.22
C ALA A 96 -8.44 -3.23 -2.40
N LYS A 97 -9.33 -3.97 -3.07
CA LYS A 97 -10.36 -4.77 -2.42
C LYS A 97 -9.91 -6.22 -2.33
N TYR A 98 -10.04 -6.79 -1.15
CA TYR A 98 -9.75 -8.19 -0.86
C TYR A 98 -11.03 -8.90 -0.42
N PRO A 99 -11.22 -10.20 -0.76
CA PRO A 99 -12.42 -10.94 -0.34
C PRO A 99 -12.56 -11.00 1.18
N THR A 100 -11.45 -11.07 1.91
CA THR A 100 -11.42 -11.09 3.38
C THR A 100 -10.12 -10.45 3.86
N LEU A 101 -10.11 -10.03 5.13
CA LEU A 101 -8.87 -9.58 5.79
C LEU A 101 -7.83 -10.71 5.82
N GLN A 102 -8.26 -11.95 6.05
CA GLN A 102 -7.35 -13.09 6.07
C GLN A 102 -6.66 -13.31 4.72
N SER A 103 -7.37 -13.13 3.60
CA SER A 103 -6.75 -13.24 2.27
C SER A 103 -5.66 -12.19 2.04
N PHE A 104 -5.85 -10.97 2.54
CA PHE A 104 -4.81 -9.95 2.53
C PHE A 104 -3.59 -10.38 3.35
N ILE A 105 -3.81 -10.85 4.59
CA ILE A 105 -2.72 -11.31 5.48
C ILE A 105 -1.96 -12.47 4.83
N ASP A 106 -2.66 -13.45 4.27
CA ASP A 106 -2.05 -14.60 3.61
C ASP A 106 -1.20 -14.19 2.40
N MET A 107 -1.69 -13.23 1.61
CA MET A 107 -0.94 -12.66 0.48
C MET A 107 0.38 -12.05 0.94
N THR A 108 0.38 -11.29 2.03
CA THR A 108 1.59 -10.64 2.54
C THR A 108 2.64 -11.63 3.04
N SER A 109 2.26 -12.88 3.26
CA SER A 109 3.16 -13.97 3.64
C SER A 109 3.67 -14.78 2.46
N SER A 110 3.17 -14.52 1.25
CA SER A 110 3.57 -15.28 0.06
C SER A 110 5.00 -14.93 -0.39
N PRO A 111 5.73 -15.88 -0.99
CA PRO A 111 7.09 -15.61 -1.48
C PRO A 111 7.15 -14.51 -2.55
N ILE A 112 6.18 -14.48 -3.46
CA ILE A 112 6.10 -13.47 -4.53
C ILE A 112 5.94 -12.07 -3.92
N TYR A 113 5.06 -11.91 -2.94
CA TYR A 113 4.86 -10.64 -2.26
C TYR A 113 6.12 -10.20 -1.52
N ARG A 114 6.77 -11.09 -0.80
CA ARG A 114 8.00 -10.78 -0.04
C ARG A 114 9.13 -10.32 -0.94
N GLU A 115 9.28 -10.93 -2.11
CA GLU A 115 10.29 -10.52 -3.09
C GLU A 115 9.96 -9.15 -3.67
N ALA A 116 8.71 -8.91 -4.05
CA ALA A 116 8.26 -7.63 -4.59
C ALA A 116 8.34 -6.49 -3.56
N TYR A 117 8.20 -6.79 -2.29
CA TYR A 117 8.17 -5.84 -1.19
C TYR A 117 9.39 -4.92 -1.12
N HIS A 118 10.56 -5.40 -1.51
CA HIS A 118 11.78 -4.59 -1.54
C HIS A 118 11.65 -3.38 -2.48
N HIS A 119 10.94 -3.55 -3.58
CA HIS A 119 10.67 -2.49 -4.55
C HIS A 119 9.70 -1.46 -3.99
N ARG A 120 8.70 -1.91 -3.24
CA ARG A 120 7.77 -1.02 -2.54
C ARG A 120 8.53 -0.10 -1.58
N ILE A 121 9.35 -0.65 -0.72
CA ILE A 121 10.15 0.12 0.25
C ILE A 121 11.13 1.05 -0.47
N ALA A 122 11.74 0.61 -1.56
CA ALA A 122 12.66 1.42 -2.34
C ALA A 122 11.98 2.63 -2.99
N GLY A 123 10.73 2.47 -3.41
CA GLY A 123 9.99 3.50 -4.14
C GLY A 123 9.27 4.51 -3.26
N LEU A 124 8.90 4.15 -2.04
CA LEU A 124 8.08 4.99 -1.18
C LEU A 124 8.89 5.85 -0.22
N GLN A 125 8.50 7.11 -0.13
CA GLN A 125 8.92 8.02 0.94
C GLN A 125 8.04 7.86 2.17
N GLY A 126 6.75 7.59 1.96
CA GLY A 126 5.78 7.39 3.04
C GLY A 126 4.45 6.88 2.52
N GLN A 127 3.66 6.34 3.43
CA GLN A 127 2.35 5.78 3.11
C GLN A 127 1.43 5.84 4.32
N LEU A 128 0.14 6.01 4.03
CA LEU A 128 -0.93 5.59 4.91
C LEU A 128 -1.69 4.47 4.21
N ASN A 129 -1.98 3.40 4.92
CA ASN A 129 -2.82 2.31 4.42
C ASN A 129 -3.93 2.07 5.45
N ILE A 130 -5.17 2.33 5.05
CA ILE A 130 -6.32 2.36 5.94
C ILE A 130 -7.29 1.27 5.50
N ALA A 131 -7.55 0.31 6.40
CA ALA A 131 -8.54 -0.71 6.14
C ALA A 131 -9.95 -0.12 6.29
N SER A 132 -10.84 -0.50 5.38
CA SER A 132 -12.21 0.00 5.36
C SER A 132 -13.19 -1.07 4.87
N THR A 133 -14.46 -0.85 5.17
CA THR A 133 -15.57 -1.64 4.64
C THR A 133 -16.36 -0.77 3.68
N GLN A 134 -16.59 -1.27 2.46
CA GLN A 134 -17.39 -0.55 1.47
C GLN A 134 -18.85 -0.49 1.91
N VAL A 135 -19.43 0.67 1.82
CA VAL A 135 -20.84 0.90 2.14
C VAL A 135 -21.70 1.02 0.90
#